data_d8f4edf31cd9e391fc7064b2228c390c
#
_entry.id   d8f4edf31cd9e391fc7064b2228c390c
#
_cell.length_a   1.000
_cell.length_b   1.000
_cell.length_c   1.000
_cell.angle_alpha   90.00
_cell.angle_beta   90.00
_cell.angle_gamma   90.00
#
_symmetry.space_group_name_H-M   'P 1'
#
loop_
_entity.id
_entity.type
_entity.pdbx_description
1 polymer ?
#
loop_
_entity_poly.entity_id
_entity_poly.type
_entity_poly.pdbx_seq_one_letter_code
_entity_poly.pdbx_strand_id
1 'polypeptide(L)'
;VTCWQKAVAIEKVGLYIPGGTAPLFSTVLMLAVPARIAGCKEIVLCTPPGKDGKVHPAILFAAETAGVSKIFKAGGIQAIAAMAYGTESVPKVYKIFGPGNQYVTAAKQLVSLKEVAIDMPAGPSEVEVIADESANPAFIAADFLSQAEHGVDSQAMLVTASESIVKPVMQAIREQLDRLPRKEITEK
;
A
#
# COMPACT_ATOMS: atom_id res chain seq x y z
N VAL A 1 -41.69 -4.07 15.21
CA VAL A 1 -40.43 -4.72 14.79
C VAL A 1 -39.34 -3.71 14.94
N THR A 2 -38.28 -4.04 15.69
CA THR A 2 -37.10 -3.20 15.83
C THR A 2 -35.99 -3.77 14.98
N CYS A 3 -35.47 -2.96 14.03
CA CYS A 3 -34.33 -3.33 13.19
C CYS A 3 -33.11 -2.53 13.63
N TRP A 4 -31.95 -3.18 13.69
CA TRP A 4 -30.71 -2.52 14.07
C TRP A 4 -29.51 -3.15 13.34
N GLN A 5 -28.43 -2.40 13.22
CA GLN A 5 -27.15 -2.86 12.67
C GLN A 5 -26.10 -2.86 13.77
N LYS A 6 -25.33 -3.94 13.87
CA LYS A 6 -24.24 -4.08 14.82
C LYS A 6 -22.91 -4.22 14.08
N ALA A 7 -21.96 -3.37 14.38
CA ALA A 7 -20.59 -3.55 13.93
C ALA A 7 -19.92 -4.65 14.75
N VAL A 8 -19.28 -5.60 14.06
CA VAL A 8 -18.56 -6.72 14.67
C VAL A 8 -17.18 -6.82 14.04
N ALA A 9 -16.16 -7.00 14.87
CA ALA A 9 -14.78 -7.17 14.40
C ALA A 9 -14.65 -8.43 13.53
N ILE A 10 -13.83 -8.36 12.48
CA ILE A 10 -13.39 -9.52 11.74
C ILE A 10 -12.41 -10.30 12.62
N GLU A 11 -12.68 -11.56 12.88
CA GLU A 11 -11.90 -12.33 13.85
C GLU A 11 -10.47 -12.56 13.41
N LYS A 12 -10.25 -12.90 12.12
CA LYS A 12 -8.94 -13.19 11.54
C LYS A 12 -8.73 -12.36 10.28
N VAL A 13 -7.73 -11.52 10.27
CA VAL A 13 -7.37 -10.68 9.13
C VAL A 13 -5.98 -11.00 8.62
N GLY A 14 -5.82 -11.01 7.30
CA GLY A 14 -4.55 -11.13 6.62
C GLY A 14 -4.08 -9.77 6.13
N LEU A 15 -2.86 -9.41 6.44
CA LEU A 15 -2.21 -8.20 5.97
C LEU A 15 -1.11 -8.58 4.99
N TYR A 16 -1.18 -8.03 3.79
CA TYR A 16 -0.11 -8.19 2.81
C TYR A 16 0.73 -6.93 2.74
N ILE A 17 2.02 -7.07 2.99
CA ILE A 17 2.99 -5.97 2.88
C ILE A 17 3.91 -6.30 1.71
N PRO A 18 3.89 -5.51 0.63
CA PRO A 18 4.75 -5.76 -0.51
C PRO A 18 6.22 -5.59 -0.13
N GLY A 19 7.05 -6.43 -0.72
CA GLY A 19 8.49 -6.25 -0.72
C GLY A 19 8.90 -5.39 -1.90
N GLY A 20 10.11 -4.87 -1.86
CA GLY A 20 10.62 -4.07 -2.95
C GLY A 20 11.87 -3.31 -2.55
N THR A 21 12.07 -2.16 -3.13
CA THR A 21 13.24 -1.30 -2.94
C THR A 21 13.24 -0.50 -1.63
N ALA A 22 12.08 -0.44 -0.94
CA ALA A 22 11.96 0.25 0.34
C ALA A 22 11.17 -0.59 1.35
N PRO A 23 11.54 -0.55 2.65
CA PRO A 23 10.77 -1.20 3.70
C PRO A 23 9.49 -0.40 4.00
N LEU A 24 8.35 -0.95 3.63
CA LEU A 24 7.04 -0.30 3.80
C LEU A 24 6.48 -0.50 5.22
N PHE A 25 7.23 -0.09 6.23
CA PHE A 25 6.82 -0.19 7.65
C PHE A 25 5.60 0.68 7.96
N SER A 26 5.42 1.80 7.27
CA SER A 26 4.22 2.63 7.40
C SER A 26 2.96 1.88 6.98
N THR A 27 3.02 1.07 5.92
CA THR A 27 1.91 0.22 5.49
C THR A 27 1.53 -0.79 6.57
N VAL A 28 2.51 -1.33 7.30
CA VAL A 28 2.22 -2.20 8.45
C VAL A 28 1.39 -1.46 9.49
N LEU A 29 1.80 -0.24 9.87
CA LEU A 29 1.06 0.57 10.85
C LEU A 29 -0.33 0.95 10.35
N MET A 30 -0.45 1.36 9.08
CA MET A 30 -1.72 1.76 8.47
C MET A 30 -2.74 0.61 8.41
N LEU A 31 -2.30 -0.63 8.36
CA LEU A 31 -3.19 -1.81 8.30
C LEU A 31 -3.38 -2.46 9.67
N ALA A 32 -2.31 -2.65 10.44
CA ALA A 32 -2.37 -3.40 11.69
C ALA A 32 -3.00 -2.59 12.85
N VAL A 33 -2.73 -1.29 12.93
CA VAL A 33 -3.30 -0.44 13.99
C VAL A 33 -4.84 -0.38 13.89
N PRO A 34 -5.46 -0.09 12.73
CA PRO A 34 -6.90 -0.16 12.58
C PRO A 34 -7.47 -1.56 12.87
N ALA A 35 -6.79 -2.64 12.43
CA ALA A 35 -7.23 -4.00 12.72
C ALA A 35 -7.28 -4.29 14.23
N ARG A 36 -6.26 -3.85 14.96
CA ARG A 36 -6.21 -3.97 16.43
C ARG A 36 -7.31 -3.15 17.12
N ILE A 37 -7.49 -1.89 16.71
CA ILE A 37 -8.52 -1.00 17.26
C ILE A 37 -9.91 -1.57 17.00
N ALA A 38 -10.15 -2.14 15.81
CA ALA A 38 -11.40 -2.79 15.46
C ALA A 38 -11.67 -4.07 16.28
N GLY A 39 -10.68 -4.58 17.00
CA GLY A 39 -10.82 -5.77 17.85
C GLY A 39 -10.61 -7.10 17.12
N CYS A 40 -9.86 -7.11 16.00
CA CYS A 40 -9.46 -8.34 15.33
C CYS A 40 -8.59 -9.18 16.28
N LYS A 41 -8.95 -10.45 16.48
CA LYS A 41 -8.25 -11.32 17.44
C LYS A 41 -6.94 -11.90 16.88
N GLU A 42 -6.93 -12.20 15.59
CA GLU A 42 -5.76 -12.74 14.91
C GLU A 42 -5.41 -11.86 13.70
N ILE A 43 -4.22 -11.26 13.75
CA ILE A 43 -3.69 -10.41 12.71
C ILE A 43 -2.47 -11.12 12.12
N VAL A 44 -2.64 -11.66 10.91
CA VAL A 44 -1.61 -12.39 10.17
C VAL A 44 -0.99 -11.46 9.14
N LEU A 45 0.34 -11.40 9.11
CA LEU A 45 1.07 -10.58 8.15
C LEU A 45 1.92 -11.46 7.23
N CYS A 46 1.77 -11.27 5.91
CA CYS A 46 2.65 -11.86 4.91
C CYS A 46 3.48 -10.76 4.23
N THR A 47 4.78 -10.96 4.14
CA THR A 47 5.70 -10.07 3.43
C THR A 47 6.83 -10.88 2.81
N PRO A 48 7.27 -10.60 1.58
CA PRO A 48 8.41 -11.30 1.00
C PRO A 48 9.68 -10.97 1.78
N PRO A 49 10.57 -11.97 1.97
CA PRO A 49 11.88 -11.72 2.55
C PRO A 49 12.79 -10.96 1.56
N GLY A 50 13.79 -10.31 2.08
CA GLY A 50 14.90 -9.76 1.31
C GLY A 50 15.77 -10.86 0.68
N LYS A 51 16.79 -10.47 -0.09
CA LYS A 51 17.73 -11.40 -0.74
C LYS A 51 18.50 -12.28 0.27
N ASP A 52 18.63 -11.81 1.49
CA ASP A 52 19.26 -12.52 2.63
C ASP A 52 18.29 -13.49 3.34
N GLY A 53 17.06 -13.64 2.85
CA GLY A 53 16.02 -14.47 3.44
C GLY A 53 15.39 -13.88 4.73
N LYS A 54 15.68 -12.63 5.06
CA LYS A 54 15.18 -11.96 6.28
C LYS A 54 14.12 -10.90 5.96
N VAL A 55 13.24 -10.66 6.91
CA VAL A 55 12.34 -9.51 6.87
C VAL A 55 13.08 -8.30 7.44
N HIS A 56 12.88 -7.15 6.83
CA HIS A 56 13.54 -5.90 7.26
C HIS A 56 13.18 -5.57 8.73
N PRO A 57 14.16 -5.19 9.59
CA PRO A 57 13.93 -4.95 11.01
C PRO A 57 12.83 -3.91 11.30
N ALA A 58 12.72 -2.86 10.49
CA ALA A 58 11.66 -1.85 10.65
C ALA A 58 10.25 -2.43 10.47
N ILE A 59 10.07 -3.41 9.55
CA ILE A 59 8.79 -4.10 9.36
C ILE A 59 8.48 -4.95 10.60
N LEU A 60 9.46 -5.68 11.13
CA LEU A 60 9.30 -6.50 12.33
C LEU A 60 8.94 -5.64 13.53
N PHE A 61 9.65 -4.54 13.74
CA PHE A 61 9.38 -3.60 14.84
C PHE A 61 7.99 -2.97 14.74
N ALA A 62 7.60 -2.52 13.55
CA ALA A 62 6.26 -1.95 13.32
C ALA A 62 5.16 -2.99 13.57
N ALA A 63 5.35 -4.23 13.11
CA ALA A 63 4.40 -5.32 13.28
C ALA A 63 4.23 -5.70 14.76
N GLU A 64 5.32 -5.82 15.51
CA GLU A 64 5.30 -6.08 16.94
C GLU A 64 4.57 -4.96 17.70
N THR A 65 4.96 -3.72 17.45
CA THR A 65 4.35 -2.53 18.07
C THR A 65 2.85 -2.43 17.80
N ALA A 66 2.42 -2.74 16.56
CA ALA A 66 1.01 -2.73 16.16
C ALA A 66 0.23 -3.97 16.63
N GLY A 67 0.87 -4.99 17.22
CA GLY A 67 0.21 -6.17 17.76
C GLY A 67 -0.14 -7.22 16.71
N VAL A 68 0.67 -7.36 15.65
CA VAL A 68 0.55 -8.45 14.68
C VAL A 68 0.84 -9.77 15.37
N SER A 69 -0.05 -10.75 15.19
CA SER A 69 0.03 -12.06 15.88
C SER A 69 1.08 -12.98 15.26
N LYS A 70 1.19 -12.97 13.93
CA LYS A 70 2.07 -13.88 13.18
C LYS A 70 2.60 -13.20 11.93
N ILE A 71 3.87 -13.44 11.61
CA ILE A 71 4.53 -12.92 10.41
C ILE A 71 5.05 -14.10 9.59
N PHE A 72 4.70 -14.13 8.31
CA PHE A 72 5.14 -15.15 7.36
C PHE A 72 6.00 -14.52 6.26
N LYS A 73 7.14 -15.15 5.99
CA LYS A 73 8.06 -14.76 4.91
C LYS A 73 7.58 -15.29 3.57
N ALA A 74 6.44 -14.77 3.12
CA ALA A 74 5.83 -15.14 1.85
C ALA A 74 5.35 -13.88 1.12
N GLY A 75 5.56 -13.81 -0.18
CA GLY A 75 5.17 -12.70 -1.03
C GLY A 75 4.38 -13.14 -2.26
N GLY A 76 3.93 -12.17 -3.05
CA GLY A 76 3.24 -12.43 -4.31
C GLY A 76 1.91 -13.17 -4.16
N ILE A 77 1.52 -13.83 -5.24
CA ILE A 77 0.26 -14.59 -5.31
C ILE A 77 0.20 -15.73 -4.29
N GLN A 78 1.35 -16.31 -3.96
CA GLN A 78 1.46 -17.42 -3.01
C GLN A 78 1.01 -17.00 -1.60
N ALA A 79 1.37 -15.79 -1.17
CA ALA A 79 0.93 -15.24 0.11
C ALA A 79 -0.58 -15.05 0.15
N ILE A 80 -1.15 -14.50 -0.93
CA ILE A 80 -2.61 -14.30 -1.05
C ILE A 80 -3.33 -15.64 -1.01
N ALA A 81 -2.88 -16.63 -1.79
CA ALA A 81 -3.47 -17.96 -1.80
C ALA A 81 -3.35 -18.65 -0.43
N ALA A 82 -2.17 -18.56 0.22
CA ALA A 82 -1.97 -19.15 1.54
C ALA A 82 -2.91 -18.57 2.59
N MET A 83 -3.13 -17.26 2.60
CA MET A 83 -4.08 -16.61 3.52
C MET A 83 -5.55 -16.92 3.17
N ALA A 84 -5.87 -17.06 1.88
CA ALA A 84 -7.24 -17.31 1.43
C ALA A 84 -7.71 -18.74 1.70
N TYR A 85 -6.87 -19.72 1.42
CA TYR A 85 -7.21 -21.15 1.56
C TYR A 85 -6.76 -21.75 2.90
N GLY A 86 -5.74 -21.16 3.51
CA GLY A 86 -5.03 -21.77 4.62
C GLY A 86 -4.02 -22.83 4.14
N THR A 87 -2.98 -23.00 4.92
CA THR A 87 -1.97 -24.06 4.73
C THR A 87 -1.64 -24.65 6.11
N GLU A 88 -0.76 -25.63 6.15
CA GLU A 88 -0.27 -26.18 7.42
C GLU A 88 0.33 -25.10 8.34
N SER A 89 1.01 -24.10 7.78
CA SER A 89 1.67 -23.03 8.55
C SER A 89 0.92 -21.71 8.56
N VAL A 90 0.28 -21.30 7.44
CA VAL A 90 -0.44 -20.04 7.32
C VAL A 90 -1.94 -20.26 7.55
N PRO A 91 -2.52 -19.70 8.60
CA PRO A 91 -3.95 -19.88 8.87
C PRO A 91 -4.82 -19.19 7.81
N LYS A 92 -5.95 -19.81 7.47
CA LYS A 92 -7.01 -19.16 6.67
C LYS A 92 -7.55 -17.95 7.41
N VAL A 93 -7.70 -16.83 6.68
CA VAL A 93 -8.27 -15.58 7.20
C VAL A 93 -9.63 -15.28 6.57
N TYR A 94 -10.36 -14.32 7.14
CA TYR A 94 -11.69 -13.95 6.63
C TYR A 94 -11.65 -12.75 5.70
N LYS A 95 -10.61 -11.91 5.82
CA LYS A 95 -10.41 -10.78 4.93
C LYS A 95 -8.92 -10.48 4.76
N ILE A 96 -8.51 -10.14 3.53
CA ILE A 96 -7.13 -9.78 3.19
C ILE A 96 -7.09 -8.29 2.85
N PHE A 97 -6.16 -7.58 3.48
CA PHE A 97 -5.86 -6.17 3.23
C PHE A 97 -4.41 -6.01 2.78
N GLY A 98 -4.17 -4.98 2.02
CA GLY A 98 -2.82 -4.56 1.64
C GLY A 98 -2.66 -4.32 0.16
N PRO A 99 -1.80 -3.34 -0.21
CA PRO A 99 -1.46 -3.04 -1.59
C PRO A 99 -0.57 -4.13 -2.19
N GLY A 100 -0.50 -4.19 -3.50
CA GLY A 100 0.38 -5.10 -4.20
C GLY A 100 0.51 -4.75 -5.67
N ASN A 101 1.39 -5.45 -6.38
CA ASN A 101 1.49 -5.33 -7.83
C ASN A 101 0.27 -5.95 -8.53
N GLN A 102 0.19 -5.82 -9.85
CA GLN A 102 -0.90 -6.35 -10.68
C GLN A 102 -1.19 -7.84 -10.43
N TYR A 103 -0.16 -8.67 -10.17
CA TYR A 103 -0.35 -10.10 -9.89
C TYR A 103 -1.00 -10.34 -8.52
N VAL A 104 -0.59 -9.60 -7.50
CA VAL A 104 -1.20 -9.65 -6.16
C VAL A 104 -2.64 -9.16 -6.22
N THR A 105 -2.91 -8.08 -6.95
CA THR A 105 -4.26 -7.55 -7.16
C THR A 105 -5.14 -8.56 -7.87
N ALA A 106 -4.67 -9.18 -8.96
CA ALA A 106 -5.41 -10.22 -9.67
C ALA A 106 -5.69 -11.44 -8.77
N ALA A 107 -4.70 -11.87 -7.99
CA ALA A 107 -4.89 -12.97 -7.03
C ALA A 107 -5.95 -12.63 -5.98
N LYS A 108 -5.91 -11.43 -5.41
CA LYS A 108 -6.93 -10.94 -4.45
C LYS A 108 -8.33 -10.96 -5.08
N GLN A 109 -8.48 -10.44 -6.30
CA GLN A 109 -9.75 -10.45 -7.01
C GLN A 109 -10.26 -11.88 -7.24
N LEU A 110 -9.39 -12.81 -7.66
CA LEU A 110 -9.79 -14.20 -7.88
C LEU A 110 -10.26 -14.89 -6.60
N VAL A 111 -9.53 -14.76 -5.50
CA VAL A 111 -9.94 -15.39 -4.24
C VAL A 111 -11.17 -14.70 -3.62
N SER A 112 -11.44 -13.44 -3.96
CA SER A 112 -12.61 -12.72 -3.45
C SER A 112 -13.93 -13.20 -4.04
N LEU A 113 -13.90 -13.92 -5.13
CA LEU A 113 -15.12 -14.45 -5.78
C LEU A 113 -15.83 -15.49 -4.91
N LYS A 114 -15.09 -16.28 -4.11
CA LYS A 114 -15.66 -17.41 -3.37
C LYS A 114 -15.05 -17.68 -1.99
N GLU A 115 -13.81 -17.23 -1.73
CA GLU A 115 -13.03 -17.76 -0.60
C GLU A 115 -12.88 -16.76 0.56
N VAL A 116 -12.53 -15.52 0.27
CA VAL A 116 -12.14 -14.55 1.29
C VAL A 116 -12.49 -13.13 0.85
N ALA A 117 -12.98 -12.30 1.76
CA ALA A 117 -13.17 -10.88 1.43
C ALA A 117 -11.84 -10.16 1.25
N ILE A 118 -11.82 -9.10 0.45
CA ILE A 118 -10.63 -8.26 0.24
C ILE A 118 -10.97 -6.78 0.49
N ASP A 119 -9.94 -5.95 0.63
CA ASP A 119 -10.06 -4.50 0.49
C ASP A 119 -10.34 -4.12 -0.98
N MET A 120 -10.49 -2.84 -1.24
CA MET A 120 -10.72 -2.36 -2.60
C MET A 120 -9.51 -2.70 -3.49
N PRO A 121 -9.73 -3.33 -4.67
CA PRO A 121 -8.65 -3.53 -5.63
C PRO A 121 -8.05 -2.18 -6.02
N ALA A 122 -6.74 -2.05 -5.83
CA ALA A 122 -5.99 -0.86 -6.23
C ALA A 122 -5.21 -1.14 -7.51
N GLY A 123 -5.34 -0.27 -8.49
CA GLY A 123 -4.50 -0.25 -9.68
C GLY A 123 -3.18 0.51 -9.44
N PRO A 124 -2.44 0.83 -10.51
CA PRO A 124 -1.36 1.81 -10.43
C PRO A 124 -1.89 3.12 -9.83
N SER A 125 -1.10 3.72 -8.95
CA SER A 125 -1.52 4.95 -8.29
C SER A 125 -1.36 6.13 -9.24
N GLU A 126 -2.34 7.01 -9.24
CA GLU A 126 -2.37 8.25 -10.00
C GLU A 126 -2.60 9.41 -9.04
N VAL A 127 -2.03 10.57 -9.34
CA VAL A 127 -2.31 11.82 -8.64
C VAL A 127 -2.77 12.88 -9.62
N GLU A 128 -3.85 13.56 -9.28
CA GLU A 128 -4.30 14.77 -9.96
C GLU A 128 -4.24 15.94 -9.00
N VAL A 129 -3.52 16.99 -9.39
CA VAL A 129 -3.41 18.22 -8.63
C VAL A 129 -4.17 19.32 -9.37
N ILE A 130 -5.18 19.86 -8.73
CA ILE A 130 -5.94 21.02 -9.24
C ILE A 130 -5.34 22.26 -8.61
N ALA A 131 -4.86 23.19 -9.43
CA ALA A 131 -4.20 24.40 -8.95
C ALA A 131 -4.46 25.60 -9.87
N ASP A 132 -4.44 26.78 -9.29
CA ASP A 132 -4.44 28.06 -10.00
C ASP A 132 -3.13 28.83 -9.78
N GLU A 133 -3.06 30.08 -10.21
CA GLU A 133 -1.87 30.94 -10.09
C GLU A 133 -1.47 31.25 -8.64
N SER A 134 -2.35 31.05 -7.67
CA SER A 134 -2.06 31.30 -6.25
C SER A 134 -1.30 30.14 -5.58
N ALA A 135 -1.27 28.97 -6.23
CA ALA A 135 -0.64 27.77 -5.67
C ALA A 135 0.88 27.87 -5.67
N ASN A 136 1.50 27.23 -4.68
CA ASN A 136 2.96 27.14 -4.61
C ASN A 136 3.50 26.05 -5.56
N PRO A 137 4.28 26.39 -6.60
CA PRO A 137 4.82 25.42 -7.55
C PRO A 137 5.67 24.32 -6.91
N ALA A 138 6.37 24.64 -5.81
CA ALA A 138 7.22 23.66 -5.12
C ALA A 138 6.39 22.57 -4.42
N PHE A 139 5.19 22.88 -3.95
CA PHE A 139 4.28 21.91 -3.33
C PHE A 139 3.66 20.99 -4.39
N ILE A 140 3.23 21.55 -5.53
CA ILE A 140 2.74 20.75 -6.66
C ILE A 140 3.82 19.78 -7.15
N ALA A 141 5.06 20.26 -7.27
CA ALA A 141 6.19 19.43 -7.66
C ALA A 141 6.45 18.29 -6.66
N ALA A 142 6.34 18.56 -5.36
CA ALA A 142 6.51 17.55 -4.32
C ALA A 142 5.43 16.45 -4.40
N ASP A 143 4.16 16.83 -4.62
CA ASP A 143 3.07 15.87 -4.79
C ASP A 143 3.27 15.00 -6.03
N PHE A 144 3.69 15.58 -7.15
CA PHE A 144 4.00 14.85 -8.37
C PHE A 144 5.13 13.84 -8.18
N LEU A 145 6.22 14.29 -7.60
CA LEU A 145 7.39 13.45 -7.39
C LEU A 145 7.12 12.34 -6.36
N SER A 146 6.32 12.63 -5.33
CA SER A 146 5.92 11.60 -4.36
C SER A 146 5.13 10.46 -5.03
N GLN A 147 4.32 10.77 -6.03
CA GLN A 147 3.58 9.76 -6.78
C GLN A 147 4.48 9.04 -7.79
N ALA A 148 5.32 9.77 -8.52
CA ALA A 148 6.22 9.21 -9.52
C ALA A 148 7.24 8.22 -8.92
N GLU A 149 7.64 8.40 -7.66
CA GLU A 149 8.51 7.46 -6.94
C GLU A 149 7.91 6.05 -6.74
N HIS A 150 6.60 5.89 -6.85
CA HIS A 150 5.96 4.58 -6.67
C HIS A 150 6.34 3.59 -7.78
N GLY A 151 6.49 4.05 -9.02
CA GLY A 151 6.89 3.18 -10.13
C GLY A 151 6.69 3.80 -11.49
N VAL A 152 7.23 3.15 -12.50
CA VAL A 152 7.16 3.60 -13.91
C VAL A 152 5.75 3.65 -14.51
N ASP A 153 4.81 2.98 -13.87
CA ASP A 153 3.40 2.95 -14.26
C ASP A 153 2.56 4.04 -13.54
N SER A 154 3.20 4.85 -12.69
CA SER A 154 2.54 5.94 -11.96
C SER A 154 2.37 7.16 -12.86
N GLN A 155 1.24 7.85 -12.69
CA GLN A 155 0.92 9.07 -13.45
C GLN A 155 0.64 10.23 -12.49
N ALA A 156 1.07 11.43 -12.90
CA ALA A 156 0.79 12.68 -12.21
C ALA A 156 0.27 13.72 -13.20
N MET A 157 -0.87 14.34 -12.89
CA MET A 157 -1.56 15.27 -13.76
C MET A 157 -1.81 16.61 -13.07
N LEU A 158 -1.46 17.71 -13.74
CA LEU A 158 -1.83 19.06 -13.33
C LEU A 158 -3.06 19.51 -14.11
N VAL A 159 -4.12 19.88 -13.38
CA VAL A 159 -5.28 20.55 -13.94
C VAL A 159 -5.26 22.00 -13.47
N THR A 160 -5.17 22.93 -14.41
CA THR A 160 -5.09 24.36 -14.10
C THR A 160 -5.84 25.23 -15.09
N ALA A 161 -6.43 26.30 -14.59
CA ALA A 161 -7.01 27.37 -15.40
C ALA A 161 -5.98 28.46 -15.77
N SER A 162 -4.76 28.39 -15.25
CA SER A 162 -3.72 29.40 -15.44
C SER A 162 -2.47 28.83 -16.08
N GLU A 163 -2.16 29.24 -17.28
CA GLU A 163 -0.93 28.81 -17.98
C GLU A 163 0.35 29.31 -17.27
N SER A 164 0.23 30.41 -16.51
CA SER A 164 1.37 31.04 -15.83
C SER A 164 2.07 30.13 -14.82
N ILE A 165 1.35 29.17 -14.20
CA ILE A 165 1.89 28.25 -13.19
C ILE A 165 2.67 27.08 -13.78
N VAL A 166 2.43 26.72 -15.03
CA VAL A 166 2.99 25.51 -15.65
C VAL A 166 4.52 25.52 -15.67
N LYS A 167 5.12 26.62 -16.16
CA LYS A 167 6.58 26.75 -16.22
C LYS A 167 7.24 26.72 -14.83
N PRO A 168 6.76 27.47 -13.83
CA PRO A 168 7.27 27.36 -12.46
C PRO A 168 7.18 25.96 -11.87
N VAL A 169 6.08 25.22 -12.10
CA VAL A 169 5.93 23.82 -11.65
C VAL A 169 6.97 22.92 -12.32
N MET A 170 7.11 23.02 -13.65
CA MET A 170 8.11 22.22 -14.37
C MET A 170 9.54 22.50 -13.91
N GLN A 171 9.86 23.73 -13.56
CA GLN A 171 11.17 24.07 -12.99
C GLN A 171 11.34 23.47 -11.60
N ALA A 172 10.34 23.59 -10.72
CA ALA A 172 10.36 23.03 -9.37
C ALA A 172 10.50 21.50 -9.39
N ILE A 173 9.83 20.81 -10.35
CA ILE A 173 9.98 19.36 -10.55
C ILE A 173 11.44 19.02 -10.85
N ARG A 174 12.11 19.71 -11.80
CA ARG A 174 13.52 19.45 -12.14
C ARG A 174 14.46 19.65 -10.96
N GLU A 175 14.28 20.75 -10.22
CA GLU A 175 15.12 21.08 -9.06
C GLU A 175 14.98 20.07 -7.92
N GLN A 176 13.75 19.55 -7.69
CA GLN A 176 13.50 18.57 -6.65
C GLN A 176 13.90 17.16 -7.08
N LEU A 177 13.68 16.78 -8.35
CA LEU A 177 14.05 15.49 -8.91
C LEU A 177 15.56 15.21 -8.73
N ASP A 178 16.42 16.22 -8.91
CA ASP A 178 17.86 16.09 -8.76
C ASP A 178 18.28 15.71 -7.32
N ARG A 179 17.43 15.91 -6.33
CA ARG A 179 17.67 15.61 -4.92
C ARG A 179 17.10 14.26 -4.47
N LEU A 180 16.31 13.61 -5.33
CA LEU A 180 15.64 12.36 -4.94
C LEU A 180 16.58 11.17 -5.00
N PRO A 181 16.57 10.31 -3.95
CA PRO A 181 17.38 9.08 -3.93
C PRO A 181 17.01 8.09 -5.04
N ARG A 182 15.74 8.14 -5.54
CA ARG A 182 15.20 7.23 -6.56
C ARG A 182 14.97 7.90 -7.90
N LYS A 183 15.79 8.87 -8.26
CA LYS A 183 15.70 9.66 -9.49
C LYS A 183 15.46 8.79 -10.74
N GLU A 184 16.20 7.69 -10.89
CA GLU A 184 16.13 6.80 -12.07
C GLU A 184 14.73 6.20 -12.31
N ILE A 185 13.93 6.04 -11.25
CA ILE A 185 12.55 5.53 -11.34
C ILE A 185 11.58 6.68 -11.62
N THR A 186 11.79 7.79 -10.96
CA THR A 186 10.92 8.96 -10.96
C THR A 186 11.00 9.76 -12.28
N GLU A 187 12.12 9.66 -12.99
CA GLU A 187 12.37 10.39 -14.26
C GLU A 187 11.72 9.72 -15.48
N LYS A 188 11.28 8.46 -15.37
CA LYS A 188 10.66 7.68 -16.44
C LYS A 188 9.17 7.92 -16.55
#